data_000ee70f1f2e93ea2ced7b601e653be4
#
_entry.id   000ee70f1f2e93ea2ced7b601e653be4
#
_cell.length_a   1.000
_cell.length_b   1.000
_cell.length_c   1.000
_cell.angle_alpha   90.00
_cell.angle_beta   90.00
_cell.angle_gamma   90.00
#
_symmetry.space_group_name_H-M   'P 1'
#
loop_
_entity.id
_entity.type
_entity.pdbx_description
1 polymer ?
#
loop_
_entity_poly.entity_id
_entity_poly.type
_entity_poly.pdbx_seq_one_letter_code
_entity_poly.pdbx_strand_id
1 'polypeptide(L)'
;RARFFVLTTRIYSALSIPDMPLATAMAVLLAITSGVPLVLARRLERRQSRYTVISGKSVRPQTMNLGAWRAPIFIIVVIVSLFAGVVPLISMLLTSFLKYWGAPLRFANMTTGHYKYILNLPMVTRAFRNSVFLAVAAATITMAVGALVSYMSIRAKIRGAKTLDFVGTIPYAVPCTMVAISMILAWSRPPVVLYGTIWVILAAYLVRYMPFSIR
;
A
#
# COMPACT_ATOMS: atom_id res chain seq x y z
N ARG A 1 -24.26 4.52 -16.41
CA ARG A 1 -23.10 4.04 -15.60
C ARG A 1 -22.11 3.40 -16.55
N ALA A 2 -20.94 3.99 -16.74
CA ALA A 2 -19.87 3.39 -17.54
C ALA A 2 -19.43 2.08 -16.86
N ARG A 3 -19.65 0.94 -17.55
CA ARG A 3 -19.32 -0.39 -17.02
C ARG A 3 -17.89 -0.77 -17.40
N PHE A 4 -16.91 -0.01 -16.94
CA PHE A 4 -15.52 -0.44 -17.06
C PHE A 4 -15.19 -1.37 -15.89
N PHE A 5 -14.95 -2.65 -16.20
CA PHE A 5 -14.59 -3.64 -15.22
C PHE A 5 -13.07 -3.83 -15.21
N VAL A 6 -12.45 -3.52 -14.09
CA VAL A 6 -11.06 -3.88 -13.80
C VAL A 6 -11.04 -5.13 -12.92
N LEU A 7 -9.97 -5.93 -13.02
CA LEU A 7 -9.88 -7.19 -12.29
C LEU A 7 -10.04 -7.00 -10.78
N THR A 8 -9.45 -5.94 -10.22
CA THR A 8 -9.57 -5.59 -8.79
C THR A 8 -11.01 -5.30 -8.35
N THR A 9 -11.78 -4.57 -9.16
CA THR A 9 -13.20 -4.29 -8.85
C THR A 9 -14.07 -5.54 -8.96
N ARG A 10 -13.73 -6.46 -9.85
CA ARG A 10 -14.43 -7.74 -9.98
C ARG A 10 -14.14 -8.66 -8.79
N ILE A 11 -12.89 -8.72 -8.31
CA ILE A 11 -12.55 -9.43 -7.07
C ILE A 11 -13.38 -8.88 -5.91
N TYR A 12 -13.44 -7.56 -5.76
CA TYR A 12 -14.23 -6.93 -4.70
C TYR A 12 -15.72 -7.25 -4.81
N SER A 13 -16.29 -7.24 -6.03
CA SER A 13 -17.70 -7.61 -6.24
C SER A 13 -17.97 -9.09 -5.95
N ALA A 14 -17.04 -9.99 -6.26
CA ALA A 14 -17.16 -11.41 -5.94
C ALA A 14 -17.08 -11.70 -4.43
N LEU A 15 -16.35 -10.87 -3.69
CA LEU A 15 -16.32 -10.93 -2.21
C LEU A 15 -17.62 -10.40 -1.58
N SER A 16 -18.29 -9.44 -2.24
CA SER A 16 -19.57 -8.88 -1.76
C SER A 16 -20.75 -9.84 -1.96
N ILE A 17 -20.69 -10.68 -2.99
CA ILE A 17 -21.58 -11.82 -3.21
C ILE A 17 -20.70 -13.03 -2.86
N PRO A 18 -20.88 -13.77 -1.76
CA PRO A 18 -19.86 -14.67 -1.21
C PRO A 18 -19.51 -15.85 -2.16
N ASP A 19 -18.83 -15.53 -3.26
CA ASP A 19 -18.24 -16.49 -4.21
C ASP A 19 -16.71 -16.50 -4.03
N MET A 20 -16.29 -17.13 -2.95
CA MET A 20 -14.87 -17.24 -2.59
C MET A 20 -14.03 -17.96 -3.66
N PRO A 21 -14.47 -19.07 -4.30
CA PRO A 21 -13.72 -19.72 -5.36
C PRO A 21 -13.43 -18.78 -6.55
N LEU A 22 -14.43 -18.02 -7.00
CA LEU A 22 -14.26 -17.06 -8.10
C LEU A 22 -13.33 -15.89 -7.71
N ALA A 23 -13.49 -15.34 -6.51
CA ALA A 23 -12.62 -14.28 -6.00
C ALA A 23 -11.16 -14.73 -5.91
N THR A 24 -10.90 -15.96 -5.43
CA THR A 24 -9.54 -16.50 -5.34
C THR A 24 -8.92 -16.78 -6.70
N ALA A 25 -9.68 -17.32 -7.66
CA ALA A 25 -9.20 -17.53 -9.03
C ALA A 25 -8.77 -16.21 -9.70
N MET A 26 -9.60 -15.16 -9.57
CA MET A 26 -9.26 -13.83 -10.09
C MET A 26 -8.06 -13.21 -9.37
N ALA A 27 -7.90 -13.44 -8.06
CA ALA A 27 -6.75 -12.96 -7.29
C ALA A 27 -5.46 -13.65 -7.76
N VAL A 28 -5.48 -14.94 -8.07
CA VAL A 28 -4.34 -15.67 -8.64
C VAL A 28 -3.96 -15.11 -10.01
N LEU A 29 -4.93 -14.86 -10.91
CA LEU A 29 -4.67 -14.21 -12.19
C LEU A 29 -4.02 -12.83 -12.02
N LEU A 30 -4.50 -12.03 -11.07
CA LEU A 30 -3.92 -10.73 -10.75
C LEU A 30 -2.47 -10.88 -10.23
N ALA A 31 -2.19 -11.89 -9.42
CA ALA A 31 -0.84 -12.17 -8.93
C ALA A 31 0.12 -12.58 -10.05
N ILE A 32 -0.32 -13.41 -10.99
CA ILE A 32 0.49 -13.81 -12.15
C ILE A 32 0.80 -12.58 -13.02
N THR A 33 -0.21 -11.78 -13.35
CA THR A 33 -0.03 -10.59 -14.21
C THR A 33 0.83 -9.52 -13.56
N SER A 34 0.81 -9.35 -12.24
CA SER A 34 1.67 -8.42 -11.52
C SER A 34 3.05 -8.99 -11.19
N GLY A 35 3.17 -10.31 -11.05
CA GLY A 35 4.42 -10.99 -10.75
C GLY A 35 5.40 -11.01 -11.92
N VAL A 36 4.91 -11.14 -13.14
CA VAL A 36 5.77 -11.16 -14.37
C VAL A 36 6.61 -9.87 -14.50
N PRO A 37 6.03 -8.67 -14.49
CA PRO A 37 6.82 -7.43 -14.56
C PRO A 37 7.83 -7.30 -13.41
N LEU A 38 7.46 -7.76 -12.20
CA LEU A 38 8.37 -7.71 -11.06
C LEU A 38 9.59 -8.62 -11.24
N VAL A 39 9.39 -9.85 -11.73
CA VAL A 39 10.51 -10.76 -12.02
C VAL A 39 11.42 -10.17 -13.10
N LEU A 40 10.84 -9.56 -14.13
CA LEU A 40 11.61 -8.86 -15.17
C LEU A 40 12.38 -7.67 -14.60
N ALA A 41 11.76 -6.82 -13.79
CA ALA A 41 12.43 -5.70 -13.13
C ALA A 41 13.60 -6.17 -12.26
N ARG A 42 13.41 -7.20 -11.43
CA ARG A 42 14.49 -7.78 -10.62
C ARG A 42 15.64 -8.37 -11.44
N ARG A 43 15.35 -8.98 -12.60
CA ARG A 43 16.40 -9.46 -13.50
C ARG A 43 17.23 -8.31 -14.08
N LEU A 44 16.58 -7.19 -14.41
CA LEU A 44 17.24 -5.98 -14.89
C LEU A 44 18.09 -5.33 -13.79
N GLU A 45 17.54 -5.19 -12.57
CA GLU A 45 18.28 -4.65 -11.40
C GLU A 45 19.53 -5.47 -11.07
N ARG A 46 19.47 -6.81 -11.12
CA ARG A 46 20.62 -7.67 -10.91
C ARG A 46 21.74 -7.45 -11.93
N ARG A 47 21.40 -7.02 -13.16
CA ARG A 47 22.42 -6.64 -14.15
C ARG A 47 23.05 -5.29 -13.83
N GLN A 48 22.28 -4.34 -13.30
CA GLN A 48 22.79 -3.01 -12.90
C GLN A 48 23.74 -3.08 -11.71
N SER A 49 23.54 -4.00 -10.75
CA SER A 49 24.45 -4.15 -9.60
C SER A 49 25.87 -4.56 -9.96
N ARG A 50 26.11 -5.04 -11.18
CA ARG A 50 27.45 -5.29 -11.72
C ARG A 50 28.19 -4.00 -12.13
N TYR A 51 27.49 -2.88 -12.27
CA TYR A 51 28.05 -1.58 -12.69
C TYR A 51 28.12 -0.57 -11.55
N THR A 52 27.69 -0.93 -10.34
CA THR A 52 27.92 -0.11 -9.14
C THR A 52 29.39 -0.20 -8.76
N VAL A 53 30.17 0.77 -9.21
CA VAL A 53 31.55 0.95 -8.78
C VAL A 53 31.53 1.32 -7.30
N ILE A 54 31.96 0.40 -6.44
CA ILE A 54 32.23 0.65 -5.03
C ILE A 54 33.52 1.46 -4.95
N SER A 55 33.50 2.69 -5.43
CA SER A 55 34.59 3.63 -5.12
C SER A 55 34.10 4.52 -3.99
N GLY A 56 34.79 4.51 -2.88
CA GLY A 56 34.47 5.27 -1.66
C GLY A 56 34.59 6.80 -1.79
N LYS A 57 34.56 7.34 -2.99
CA LYS A 57 34.41 8.77 -3.28
C LYS A 57 32.94 9.00 -3.64
N SER A 58 32.29 9.86 -2.88
CA SER A 58 30.95 10.34 -3.21
C SER A 58 30.99 10.89 -4.64
N VAL A 59 30.40 10.15 -5.57
CA VAL A 59 30.21 10.63 -6.94
C VAL A 59 29.24 11.80 -6.80
N ARG A 60 29.70 13.03 -7.03
CA ARG A 60 28.80 14.19 -7.13
C ARG A 60 27.75 13.85 -8.17
N PRO A 61 26.46 13.93 -7.83
CA PRO A 61 25.42 13.67 -8.80
C PRO A 61 25.63 14.60 -10.00
N GLN A 62 25.84 14.02 -11.19
CA GLN A 62 25.94 14.81 -12.40
C GLN A 62 24.58 15.43 -12.66
N THR A 63 24.45 16.72 -12.41
CA THR A 63 23.25 17.46 -12.75
C THR A 63 23.23 17.67 -14.26
N MET A 64 22.22 17.14 -14.93
CA MET A 64 21.99 17.44 -16.34
C MET A 64 21.55 18.90 -16.47
N ASN A 65 22.27 19.67 -17.27
CA ASN A 65 21.89 21.05 -17.56
C ASN A 65 20.83 21.04 -18.67
N LEU A 66 19.57 21.26 -18.29
CA LEU A 66 18.42 21.28 -19.22
C LEU A 66 18.33 22.58 -20.03
N GLY A 67 19.21 23.56 -19.81
CA GLY A 67 19.20 24.83 -20.54
C GLY A 67 17.82 25.49 -20.52
N ALA A 68 17.33 25.93 -21.70
CA ALA A 68 16.03 26.57 -21.87
C ALA A 68 14.83 25.67 -21.52
N TRP A 69 14.99 24.33 -21.54
CA TRP A 69 13.93 23.37 -21.20
C TRP A 69 13.67 23.23 -19.71
N ARG A 70 14.50 23.81 -18.85
CA ARG A 70 14.31 23.75 -17.40
C ARG A 70 12.97 24.30 -16.93
N ALA A 71 12.57 25.48 -17.43
CA ALA A 71 11.32 26.11 -17.02
C ALA A 71 10.08 25.34 -17.51
N PRO A 72 9.93 24.99 -18.81
CA PRO A 72 8.76 24.26 -19.26
C PRO A 72 8.62 22.88 -18.62
N ILE A 73 9.72 22.12 -18.45
CA ILE A 73 9.68 20.83 -17.78
C ILE A 73 9.27 20.98 -16.31
N PHE A 74 9.81 21.98 -15.60
CA PHE A 74 9.43 22.25 -14.21
C PHE A 74 7.94 22.57 -14.10
N ILE A 75 7.41 23.43 -14.97
CA ILE A 75 5.98 23.80 -15.00
C ILE A 75 5.12 22.57 -15.24
N ILE A 76 5.46 21.71 -16.22
CA ILE A 76 4.72 20.47 -16.49
C ILE A 76 4.71 19.56 -15.27
N VAL A 77 5.87 19.33 -14.64
CA VAL A 77 5.96 18.49 -13.44
C VAL A 77 5.11 19.04 -12.30
N VAL A 78 5.14 20.34 -12.08
CA VAL A 78 4.32 21.02 -11.05
C VAL A 78 2.83 20.84 -11.35
N ILE A 79 2.41 21.10 -12.60
CA ILE A 79 1.00 20.96 -13.01
C ILE A 79 0.54 19.51 -12.80
N VAL A 80 1.30 18.52 -13.28
CA VAL A 80 0.96 17.11 -13.12
C VAL A 80 0.88 16.72 -11.64
N SER A 81 1.84 17.17 -10.83
CA SER A 81 1.85 16.89 -9.38
C SER A 81 0.66 17.53 -8.66
N LEU A 82 0.29 18.78 -9.02
CA LEU A 82 -0.88 19.44 -8.47
C LEU A 82 -2.18 18.72 -8.85
N PHE A 83 -2.35 18.39 -10.14
CA PHE A 83 -3.53 17.66 -10.59
C PHE A 83 -3.63 16.26 -10.00
N ALA A 84 -2.53 15.52 -9.93
CA ALA A 84 -2.55 14.15 -9.40
C ALA A 84 -2.65 14.07 -7.87
N GLY A 85 -2.09 15.05 -7.16
CA GLY A 85 -2.04 15.03 -5.69
C GLY A 85 -3.03 15.98 -5.03
N VAL A 86 -2.94 17.26 -5.36
CA VAL A 86 -3.65 18.33 -4.61
C VAL A 86 -5.13 18.42 -5.00
N VAL A 87 -5.46 18.34 -6.28
CA VAL A 87 -6.85 18.48 -6.76
C VAL A 87 -7.77 17.43 -6.18
N PRO A 88 -7.43 16.10 -6.14
CA PRO A 88 -8.26 15.09 -5.50
C PRO A 88 -8.46 15.34 -4.00
N LEU A 89 -7.42 15.78 -3.29
CA LEU A 89 -7.51 16.07 -1.84
C LEU A 89 -8.43 17.26 -1.57
N ILE A 90 -8.28 18.35 -2.32
CA ILE A 90 -9.16 19.52 -2.21
C ILE A 90 -10.61 19.15 -2.56
N SER A 91 -10.82 18.38 -3.63
CA SER A 91 -12.13 17.91 -4.04
C SER A 91 -12.81 17.08 -2.94
N MET A 92 -12.06 16.14 -2.32
CA MET A 92 -12.55 15.34 -1.21
C MET A 92 -12.88 16.22 0.01
N LEU A 93 -12.01 17.17 0.34
CA LEU A 93 -12.23 18.11 1.44
C LEU A 93 -13.49 18.97 1.21
N LEU A 94 -13.61 19.57 0.04
CA LEU A 94 -14.79 20.40 -0.30
C LEU A 94 -16.09 19.58 -0.28
N THR A 95 -16.05 18.36 -0.84
CA THR A 95 -17.21 17.46 -0.86
C THR A 95 -17.63 17.05 0.54
N SER A 96 -16.70 16.91 1.48
CA SER A 96 -17.01 16.54 2.87
C SER A 96 -17.83 17.59 3.63
N PHE A 97 -17.80 18.84 3.17
CA PHE A 97 -18.61 19.93 3.74
C PHE A 97 -19.95 20.12 3.03
N LEU A 98 -20.23 19.45 1.89
CA LEU A 98 -21.49 19.60 1.19
C LEU A 98 -22.62 18.83 1.90
N LYS A 99 -23.81 19.44 1.99
CA LYS A 99 -25.00 18.83 2.60
C LYS A 99 -25.41 17.51 1.96
N TYR A 100 -25.23 17.38 0.63
CA TYR A 100 -25.53 16.17 -0.13
C TYR A 100 -24.62 16.10 -1.38
N TRP A 101 -24.48 14.89 -1.91
CA TRP A 101 -23.70 14.66 -3.12
C TRP A 101 -24.29 15.39 -4.34
N GLY A 102 -23.46 16.12 -5.06
CA GLY A 102 -23.90 16.89 -6.24
C GLY A 102 -24.47 18.28 -5.92
N ALA A 103 -24.48 18.71 -4.65
CA ALA A 103 -24.86 20.07 -4.31
C ALA A 103 -23.88 21.08 -4.97
N PRO A 104 -24.40 22.21 -5.51
CA PRO A 104 -23.54 23.25 -6.04
C PRO A 104 -22.68 23.86 -4.93
N LEU A 105 -21.42 24.16 -5.25
CA LEU A 105 -20.44 24.79 -4.34
C LEU A 105 -20.88 26.22 -3.98
N ARG A 106 -21.77 26.34 -2.99
CA ARG A 106 -22.22 27.61 -2.42
C ARG A 106 -22.15 27.51 -0.90
N PHE A 107 -21.84 28.60 -0.22
CA PHE A 107 -21.79 28.64 1.25
C PHE A 107 -23.09 28.14 1.91
N ALA A 108 -24.26 28.43 1.29
CA ALA A 108 -25.54 27.95 1.75
C ALA A 108 -25.70 26.41 1.77
N ASN A 109 -24.91 25.71 0.97
CA ASN A 109 -24.89 24.26 0.86
C ASN A 109 -23.79 23.61 1.70
N MET A 110 -23.00 24.38 2.43
CA MET A 110 -21.95 23.85 3.30
C MET A 110 -22.48 23.57 4.70
N THR A 111 -21.97 22.49 5.30
CA THR A 111 -22.32 22.05 6.65
C THR A 111 -21.17 21.34 7.31
N THR A 112 -21.04 21.49 8.61
CA THR A 112 -20.17 20.66 9.47
C THR A 112 -20.95 19.52 10.13
N GLY A 113 -22.23 19.37 9.79
CA GLY A 113 -23.13 18.39 10.39
C GLY A 113 -22.63 16.96 10.27
N HIS A 114 -22.00 16.61 9.15
CA HIS A 114 -21.41 15.28 8.93
C HIS A 114 -20.31 14.97 9.95
N TYR A 115 -19.45 15.93 10.25
CA TYR A 115 -18.37 15.76 11.24
C TYR A 115 -18.95 15.61 12.66
N LYS A 116 -19.93 16.43 13.04
CA LYS A 116 -20.62 16.31 14.32
C LYS A 116 -21.33 14.94 14.45
N TYR A 117 -21.98 14.50 13.38
CA TYR A 117 -22.63 13.19 13.37
C TYR A 117 -21.63 12.04 13.55
N ILE A 118 -20.52 12.05 12.80
CA ILE A 118 -19.48 11.02 12.88
C ILE A 118 -18.85 10.95 14.27
N LEU A 119 -18.54 12.11 14.88
CA LEU A 119 -17.94 12.16 16.21
C LEU A 119 -18.85 11.63 17.31
N ASN A 120 -20.16 11.71 17.12
CA ASN A 120 -21.15 11.19 18.06
C ASN A 120 -21.50 9.71 17.84
N LEU A 121 -20.96 9.05 16.81
CA LEU A 121 -21.18 7.62 16.55
C LEU A 121 -20.18 6.76 17.33
N PRO A 122 -20.61 5.95 18.32
CA PRO A 122 -19.72 5.09 19.10
C PRO A 122 -18.94 4.09 18.22
N MET A 123 -19.53 3.67 17.11
CA MET A 123 -18.87 2.79 16.14
C MET A 123 -17.64 3.43 15.51
N VAL A 124 -17.71 4.73 15.16
CA VAL A 124 -16.60 5.46 14.54
C VAL A 124 -15.47 5.67 15.54
N THR A 125 -15.77 6.04 16.77
CA THR A 125 -14.78 6.20 17.82
C THR A 125 -14.04 4.88 18.10
N ARG A 126 -14.78 3.76 18.13
CA ARG A 126 -14.20 2.42 18.28
C ARG A 126 -13.32 2.07 17.08
N ALA A 127 -13.79 2.32 15.85
CA ALA A 127 -13.03 2.06 14.64
C ALA A 127 -11.74 2.88 14.61
N PHE A 128 -11.80 4.17 14.97
CA PHE A 128 -10.63 5.04 15.06
C PHE A 128 -9.60 4.52 16.06
N ARG A 129 -10.05 4.19 17.28
CA ARG A 129 -9.17 3.61 18.31
C ARG A 129 -8.50 2.32 17.84
N ASN A 130 -9.26 1.42 17.21
CA ASN A 130 -8.73 0.17 16.68
C ASN A 130 -7.72 0.42 15.56
N SER A 131 -7.98 1.39 14.68
CA SER A 131 -7.05 1.76 13.59
C SER A 131 -5.73 2.32 14.14
N VAL A 132 -5.80 3.22 15.12
CA VAL A 132 -4.60 3.76 15.77
C VAL A 132 -3.81 2.65 16.48
N PHE A 133 -4.49 1.79 17.24
CA PHE A 133 -3.86 0.65 17.89
C PHE A 133 -3.15 -0.26 16.90
N LEU A 134 -3.84 -0.66 15.82
CA LEU A 134 -3.28 -1.51 14.77
C LEU A 134 -2.09 -0.86 14.07
N ALA A 135 -2.17 0.45 13.79
CA ALA A 135 -1.08 1.18 13.14
C ALA A 135 0.18 1.21 14.01
N VAL A 136 0.02 1.54 15.30
CA VAL A 136 1.15 1.58 16.25
C VAL A 136 1.73 0.18 16.47
N ALA A 137 0.89 -0.82 16.71
CA ALA A 137 1.32 -2.20 16.93
C ALA A 137 2.05 -2.74 15.70
N ALA A 138 1.47 -2.59 14.50
CA ALA A 138 2.08 -3.04 13.26
C ALA A 138 3.42 -2.33 12.99
N ALA A 139 3.48 -1.01 13.15
CA ALA A 139 4.69 -0.23 12.94
C ALA A 139 5.81 -0.67 13.91
N THR A 140 5.51 -0.81 15.19
CA THR A 140 6.48 -1.22 16.21
C THR A 140 7.01 -2.63 15.93
N ILE A 141 6.11 -3.59 15.67
CA ILE A 141 6.52 -4.98 15.41
C ILE A 141 7.32 -5.09 14.12
N THR A 142 6.84 -4.49 13.02
CA THR A 142 7.55 -4.56 11.72
C THR A 142 8.89 -3.85 11.80
N MET A 143 9.01 -2.73 12.50
CA MET A 143 10.27 -2.04 12.70
C MET A 143 11.27 -2.89 13.51
N ALA A 144 10.83 -3.48 14.61
CA ALA A 144 11.69 -4.33 15.43
C ALA A 144 12.18 -5.57 14.65
N VAL A 145 11.26 -6.28 13.98
CA VAL A 145 11.62 -7.47 13.18
C VAL A 145 12.45 -7.08 11.96
N GLY A 146 12.09 -6.01 11.26
CA GLY A 146 12.84 -5.52 10.10
C GLY A 146 14.26 -5.10 10.47
N ALA A 147 14.43 -4.36 11.56
CA ALA A 147 15.76 -3.99 12.07
C ALA A 147 16.61 -5.22 12.42
N LEU A 148 15.99 -6.22 13.06
CA LEU A 148 16.68 -7.48 13.38
C LEU A 148 17.12 -8.22 12.13
N VAL A 149 16.23 -8.39 11.14
CA VAL A 149 16.55 -9.06 9.87
C VAL A 149 17.65 -8.31 9.12
N SER A 150 17.57 -6.99 9.03
CA SER A 150 18.57 -6.15 8.38
C SER A 150 19.92 -6.24 9.09
N TYR A 151 19.93 -6.21 10.43
CA TYR A 151 21.14 -6.39 11.23
C TYR A 151 21.78 -7.75 10.97
N MET A 152 21.00 -8.82 10.99
CA MET A 152 21.47 -10.19 10.73
C MET A 152 22.04 -10.34 9.31
N SER A 153 21.41 -9.69 8.34
CA SER A 153 21.82 -9.78 6.92
C SER A 153 23.05 -8.97 6.60
N ILE A 154 23.13 -7.73 7.10
CA ILE A 154 24.16 -6.75 6.70
C ILE A 154 25.36 -6.81 7.66
N ARG A 155 25.11 -6.76 8.96
CA ARG A 155 26.16 -6.62 9.99
C ARG A 155 26.68 -7.95 10.47
N ALA A 156 25.83 -8.82 10.93
CA ALA A 156 26.20 -10.11 11.49
C ALA A 156 26.54 -11.16 10.43
N LYS A 157 26.08 -10.98 9.19
CA LYS A 157 26.32 -11.87 8.03
C LYS A 157 25.99 -13.34 8.33
N ILE A 158 24.93 -13.58 9.09
CA ILE A 158 24.52 -14.92 9.51
C ILE A 158 24.06 -15.71 8.29
N ARG A 159 24.47 -17.01 8.25
CA ARG A 159 24.02 -17.93 7.20
C ARG A 159 22.47 -18.00 7.20
N GLY A 160 21.85 -17.80 6.02
CA GLY A 160 20.39 -17.79 5.88
C GLY A 160 19.72 -16.42 6.05
N ALA A 161 20.39 -15.38 6.59
CA ALA A 161 19.79 -14.06 6.75
C ALA A 161 19.36 -13.43 5.41
N LYS A 162 20.09 -13.69 4.31
CA LYS A 162 19.70 -13.26 2.96
C LYS A 162 18.41 -13.95 2.48
N THR A 163 18.16 -15.17 2.92
CA THR A 163 16.91 -15.88 2.62
C THR A 163 15.74 -15.26 3.39
N LEU A 164 15.95 -14.89 4.66
CA LEU A 164 14.95 -14.16 5.45
C LEU A 164 14.63 -12.79 4.84
N ASP A 165 15.63 -12.04 4.42
CA ASP A 165 15.46 -10.77 3.70
C ASP A 165 14.64 -10.97 2.41
N PHE A 166 14.98 -11.98 1.61
CA PHE A 166 14.24 -12.32 0.40
C PHE A 166 12.78 -12.69 0.69
N VAL A 167 12.54 -13.60 1.65
CA VAL A 167 11.19 -14.03 2.04
C VAL A 167 10.37 -12.86 2.58
N GLY A 168 10.99 -12.02 3.43
CA GLY A 168 10.35 -10.83 3.98
C GLY A 168 9.96 -9.79 2.92
N THR A 169 10.61 -9.80 1.74
CA THR A 169 10.29 -8.88 0.64
C THR A 169 9.28 -9.43 -0.37
N ILE A 170 8.96 -10.72 -0.35
CA ILE A 170 7.96 -11.34 -1.25
C ILE A 170 6.60 -10.62 -1.22
N PRO A 171 6.04 -10.24 -0.05
CA PRO A 171 4.73 -9.60 0.01
C PRO A 171 4.63 -8.26 -0.73
N TYR A 172 5.75 -7.61 -1.02
CA TYR A 172 5.77 -6.39 -1.83
C TYR A 172 5.27 -6.64 -3.27
N ALA A 173 5.52 -7.84 -3.78
CA ALA A 173 5.13 -8.26 -5.12
C ALA A 173 3.67 -8.70 -5.23
N VAL A 174 3.04 -9.00 -4.08
CA VAL A 174 1.70 -9.57 -4.04
C VAL A 174 0.66 -8.45 -3.96
N PRO A 175 -0.39 -8.46 -4.81
CA PRO A 175 -1.48 -7.50 -4.72
C PRO A 175 -2.16 -7.55 -3.35
N CYS A 176 -2.56 -6.36 -2.81
CA CYS A 176 -3.17 -6.25 -1.48
C CYS A 176 -4.43 -7.11 -1.32
N THR A 177 -5.25 -7.18 -2.38
CA THR A 177 -6.48 -8.00 -2.42
C THR A 177 -6.17 -9.48 -2.24
N MET A 178 -5.09 -9.97 -2.85
CA MET A 178 -4.65 -11.36 -2.70
C MET A 178 -4.17 -11.64 -1.26
N VAL A 179 -3.40 -10.72 -0.66
CA VAL A 179 -3.00 -10.86 0.75
C VAL A 179 -4.21 -10.94 1.66
N ALA A 180 -5.22 -10.06 1.45
CA ALA A 180 -6.44 -10.07 2.25
C ALA A 180 -7.19 -11.40 2.15
N ILE A 181 -7.40 -11.91 0.93
CA ILE A 181 -8.09 -13.20 0.70
C ILE A 181 -7.29 -14.35 1.34
N SER A 182 -5.97 -14.37 1.14
CA SER A 182 -5.09 -15.40 1.72
C SER A 182 -5.16 -15.40 3.25
N MET A 183 -5.21 -14.23 3.88
CA MET A 183 -5.37 -14.12 5.34
C MET A 183 -6.73 -14.65 5.82
N ILE A 184 -7.81 -14.34 5.10
CA ILE A 184 -9.14 -14.89 5.41
C ILE A 184 -9.11 -16.42 5.33
N LEU A 185 -8.60 -16.98 4.25
CA LEU A 185 -8.58 -18.42 4.03
C LEU A 185 -7.66 -19.16 5.02
N ALA A 186 -6.46 -18.61 5.28
CA ALA A 186 -5.48 -19.23 6.17
C ALA A 186 -5.96 -19.26 7.63
N TRP A 187 -6.67 -18.21 8.08
CA TRP A 187 -7.04 -18.05 9.47
C TRP A 187 -8.54 -18.27 9.75
N SER A 188 -9.28 -18.85 8.78
CA SER A 188 -10.69 -19.24 8.94
C SER A 188 -10.89 -20.68 9.41
N ARG A 189 -9.82 -21.49 9.49
CA ARG A 189 -9.87 -22.92 9.80
C ARG A 189 -8.99 -23.26 11.00
N PRO A 190 -9.33 -24.35 11.76
CA PRO A 190 -8.47 -24.89 12.80
C PRO A 190 -7.06 -25.19 12.28
N PRO A 191 -5.98 -25.19 13.12
CA PRO A 191 -6.06 -25.17 14.61
C PRO A 191 -6.23 -23.77 15.22
N VAL A 192 -5.93 -22.67 14.50
CA VAL A 192 -6.01 -21.31 15.03
C VAL A 192 -6.95 -20.49 14.17
N VAL A 193 -8.12 -20.13 14.67
CA VAL A 193 -9.11 -19.31 13.98
C VAL A 193 -8.99 -17.87 14.44
N LEU A 194 -8.42 -17.01 13.59
CA LEU A 194 -8.30 -15.55 13.83
C LEU A 194 -9.32 -14.75 13.02
N TYR A 195 -10.05 -15.40 12.11
CA TYR A 195 -11.04 -14.72 11.28
C TYR A 195 -12.10 -14.03 12.13
N GLY A 196 -12.48 -12.81 11.74
CA GLY A 196 -13.41 -11.96 12.50
C GLY A 196 -12.80 -11.25 13.71
N THR A 197 -11.50 -11.39 13.98
CA THR A 197 -10.80 -10.72 15.07
C THR A 197 -9.87 -9.60 14.56
N ILE A 198 -9.49 -8.70 15.46
CA ILE A 198 -8.50 -7.64 15.17
C ILE A 198 -7.11 -8.21 14.82
N TRP A 199 -6.82 -9.44 15.28
CA TRP A 199 -5.52 -10.09 15.12
C TRP A 199 -5.23 -10.52 13.68
N VAL A 200 -6.26 -10.91 12.90
CA VAL A 200 -6.07 -11.22 11.48
C VAL A 200 -5.72 -9.97 10.68
N ILE A 201 -6.25 -8.81 11.09
CA ILE A 201 -5.91 -7.53 10.46
C ILE A 201 -4.48 -7.14 10.79
N LEU A 202 -4.08 -7.31 12.06
CA LEU A 202 -2.69 -7.08 12.48
C LEU A 202 -1.73 -7.98 11.70
N ALA A 203 -2.03 -9.28 11.58
CA ALA A 203 -1.21 -10.21 10.81
C ALA A 203 -1.08 -9.79 9.34
N ALA A 204 -2.18 -9.34 8.71
CA ALA A 204 -2.17 -8.83 7.36
C ALA A 204 -1.29 -7.57 7.22
N TYR A 205 -1.33 -6.66 8.20
CA TYR A 205 -0.46 -5.48 8.23
C TYR A 205 1.01 -5.84 8.40
N LEU A 206 1.34 -6.78 9.29
CA LEU A 206 2.70 -7.26 9.47
C LEU A 206 3.26 -7.82 8.15
N VAL A 207 2.52 -8.71 7.49
CA VAL A 207 2.92 -9.27 6.20
C VAL A 207 3.09 -8.15 5.15
N ARG A 208 2.15 -7.20 5.09
CA ARG A 208 2.17 -6.16 4.06
C ARG A 208 3.28 -5.15 4.25
N TYR A 209 3.60 -4.77 5.48
CA TYR A 209 4.54 -3.69 5.78
C TYR A 209 5.96 -4.17 6.11
N MET A 210 6.16 -5.49 6.35
CA MET A 210 7.47 -6.09 6.58
C MET A 210 8.52 -5.68 5.52
N PRO A 211 8.23 -5.70 4.20
CA PRO A 211 9.21 -5.33 3.19
C PRO A 211 9.78 -3.91 3.33
N PHE A 212 8.98 -2.97 3.84
CA PHE A 212 9.40 -1.58 4.03
C PHE A 212 10.31 -1.42 5.25
N SER A 213 10.16 -2.28 6.25
CA SER A 213 10.96 -2.23 7.48
C SER A 213 12.32 -2.91 7.32
N ILE A 214 12.46 -3.84 6.37
CA ILE A 214 13.72 -4.55 6.10
C ILE A 214 14.67 -3.70 5.25
N ARG A 215 14.15 -2.78 4.43
CA ARG A 215 14.93 -1.89 3.54
C ARG A 215 15.31 -0.58 4.20
#